data_ab79ff50708ba6765af8af46a415358b
#
_entry.id   ab79ff50708ba6765af8af46a415358b
#
_cell.length_a   1.000
_cell.length_b   1.000
_cell.length_c   1.000
_cell.angle_alpha   90.00
_cell.angle_beta   90.00
_cell.angle_gamma   90.00
#
_symmetry.space_group_name_H-M   'P 1'
#
loop_
_entity.id
_entity.type
_entity.pdbx_description
1 polymer ?
#
loop_
_entity_poly.entity_id
_entity_poly.type
_entity_poly.pdbx_seq_one_letter_code
_entity_poly.pdbx_strand_id
1 'polypeptide(L)'
;VGIDKVYLETYRDGTWVAIDHMKMIQNFFKEHGVEIAGGITTVTPPLEKDDVKRQRLFQTFCYSNEAMRTYLKKIVTYTAELFDAIILDDFFFTSCTCDDCLRERSNLSWAEFRSKKMIDVAENLVLKPAKLANPSVKVTIKYPNWRESYHETGYVPKIQPSMFDKIYTGTETRNTAHTDQHLPRYLSYSIMRYMEHVAPGRNGGGWFDTYSCWPIDCYLEQGYLTALSRPQEITLFQWGDLFENRLVTPLGMQLSKLDRILNQVGTPCGTPVYLPYASDGENHIEDHLGMHGIPFEPVPDFPTNAENVFLTQAALKDPDILQKLEAFLRNGGTAVVTT
;
A
#
# COMPACT_ATOMS: atom_id res chain seq x y z
N VAL A 1 -3.81 24.28 -6.91
CA VAL A 1 -4.05 22.83 -6.91
C VAL A 1 -5.51 22.62 -6.59
N GLY A 2 -6.30 22.02 -7.49
CA GLY A 2 -7.63 21.53 -7.19
C GLY A 2 -7.51 20.29 -6.28
N ILE A 3 -8.43 20.15 -5.33
CA ILE A 3 -8.56 18.97 -4.50
C ILE A 3 -9.96 18.42 -4.75
N ASP A 4 -10.04 17.20 -5.26
CA ASP A 4 -11.31 16.56 -5.59
C ASP A 4 -11.83 15.72 -4.42
N LYS A 5 -10.93 15.24 -3.55
CA LYS A 5 -11.25 14.33 -2.46
C LYS A 5 -10.31 14.51 -1.27
N VAL A 6 -10.83 14.28 -0.06
CA VAL A 6 -10.05 14.23 1.18
C VAL A 6 -10.35 12.94 1.94
N TYR A 7 -9.30 12.39 2.56
CA TYR A 7 -9.40 11.31 3.54
C TYR A 7 -9.28 11.92 4.94
N LEU A 8 -10.32 11.79 5.74
CA LEU A 8 -10.39 12.35 7.09
C LEU A 8 -10.18 11.24 8.10
N GLU A 9 -9.04 11.27 8.79
CA GLU A 9 -8.75 10.27 9.82
C GLU A 9 -9.69 10.42 11.01
N THR A 10 -10.33 9.30 11.37
CA THR A 10 -11.19 9.21 12.56
C THR A 10 -10.43 8.74 13.76
N TYR A 11 -9.35 7.98 13.52
CA TYR A 11 -8.54 7.37 14.56
C TYR A 11 -7.07 7.23 14.12
N ARG A 12 -6.15 7.69 14.99
CA ARG A 12 -4.69 7.47 14.90
C ARG A 12 -4.08 7.50 16.31
N ASP A 13 -3.19 6.58 16.66
CA ASP A 13 -2.38 6.56 17.89
C ASP A 13 -3.19 6.73 19.18
N GLY A 14 -4.38 6.14 19.25
CA GLY A 14 -5.29 6.32 20.39
C GLY A 14 -6.15 7.59 20.36
N THR A 15 -5.87 8.49 19.45
CA THR A 15 -6.66 9.72 19.26
C THR A 15 -7.91 9.45 18.45
N TRP A 16 -9.06 9.86 18.98
CA TRP A 16 -10.36 9.82 18.32
C TRP A 16 -10.80 11.25 18.00
N VAL A 17 -11.27 11.47 16.79
CA VAL A 17 -11.90 12.74 16.44
C VAL A 17 -13.35 12.69 16.90
N ALA A 18 -13.77 13.66 17.71
CA ALA A 18 -15.15 13.74 18.20
C ALA A 18 -16.15 13.91 17.04
N ILE A 19 -17.33 13.30 17.17
CA ILE A 19 -18.38 13.30 16.13
C ILE A 19 -18.71 14.73 15.66
N ASP A 20 -18.88 15.67 16.57
CA ASP A 20 -19.28 17.04 16.21
C ASP A 20 -18.18 17.76 15.42
N HIS A 21 -16.90 17.53 15.78
CA HIS A 21 -15.77 18.06 15.03
C HIS A 21 -15.69 17.40 13.65
N MET A 22 -15.85 16.08 13.58
CA MET A 22 -15.83 15.38 12.29
C MET A 22 -16.95 15.88 11.37
N LYS A 23 -18.17 16.02 11.88
CA LYS A 23 -19.30 16.54 11.10
C LYS A 23 -19.07 17.97 10.63
N MET A 24 -18.47 18.84 11.45
CA MET A 24 -18.09 20.19 11.06
C MET A 24 -17.10 20.17 9.89
N ILE A 25 -16.07 19.34 9.96
CA ILE A 25 -15.06 19.20 8.89
C ILE A 25 -15.70 18.60 7.62
N GLN A 26 -16.53 17.59 7.76
CA GLN A 26 -17.25 16.99 6.62
C GLN A 26 -18.13 18.02 5.90
N ASN A 27 -18.89 18.83 6.64
CA ASN A 27 -19.74 19.86 6.07
C ASN A 27 -18.92 20.91 5.32
N PHE A 28 -17.81 21.34 5.90
CA PHE A 28 -16.90 22.28 5.24
C PHE A 28 -16.45 21.77 3.86
N PHE A 29 -15.97 20.55 3.77
CA PHE A 29 -15.52 19.99 2.48
C PHE A 29 -16.68 19.77 1.50
N LYS A 30 -17.82 19.29 1.96
CA LYS A 30 -19.03 19.12 1.13
C LYS A 30 -19.52 20.44 0.54
N GLU A 31 -19.55 21.51 1.33
CA GLU A 31 -19.93 22.85 0.88
C GLU A 31 -18.99 23.41 -0.20
N HIS A 32 -17.74 22.92 -0.23
CA HIS A 32 -16.75 23.27 -1.25
C HIS A 32 -16.69 22.29 -2.42
N GLY A 33 -17.62 21.33 -2.50
CA GLY A 33 -17.70 20.36 -3.59
C GLY A 33 -16.60 19.29 -3.55
N VAL A 34 -15.95 19.07 -2.39
CA VAL A 34 -14.88 18.10 -2.22
C VAL A 34 -15.48 16.78 -1.70
N GLU A 35 -15.16 15.67 -2.37
CA GLU A 35 -15.52 14.31 -1.90
C GLU A 35 -14.81 14.00 -0.57
N ILE A 36 -15.50 13.30 0.31
CA ILE A 36 -14.96 12.91 1.61
C ILE A 36 -14.92 11.39 1.77
N ALA A 37 -13.86 10.89 2.38
CA ALA A 37 -13.74 9.52 2.83
C ALA A 37 -13.12 9.47 4.23
N GLY A 38 -13.39 8.41 4.98
CA GLY A 38 -12.81 8.18 6.30
C GLY A 38 -11.45 7.49 6.20
N GLY A 39 -10.55 7.78 7.14
CA GLY A 39 -9.27 7.10 7.28
C GLY A 39 -9.14 6.45 8.66
N ILE A 40 -8.49 5.28 8.69
CA ILE A 40 -8.17 4.54 9.92
C ILE A 40 -6.71 4.13 9.90
N THR A 41 -5.95 4.51 10.92
CA THR A 41 -4.58 4.06 11.15
C THR A 41 -4.55 3.09 12.32
N THR A 42 -4.22 1.81 12.06
CA THR A 42 -4.33 0.72 13.04
C THR A 42 -3.10 0.61 13.94
N VAL A 43 -2.79 1.68 14.65
CA VAL A 43 -1.74 1.74 15.67
C VAL A 43 -2.33 1.97 17.05
N THR A 44 -1.66 1.42 18.07
CA THR A 44 -2.10 1.57 19.46
C THR A 44 -1.70 2.94 20.01
N PRO A 45 -2.33 3.42 21.09
CA PRO A 45 -1.78 4.51 21.87
C PRO A 45 -0.32 4.25 22.24
N PRO A 46 0.51 5.29 22.43
CA PRO A 46 1.87 5.12 22.92
C PRO A 46 1.89 4.20 24.14
N LEU A 47 2.70 3.14 24.08
CA LEU A 47 2.82 2.17 25.16
C LEU A 47 3.57 2.81 26.32
N GLU A 48 3.14 2.51 27.56
CA GLU A 48 3.92 2.87 28.75
C GLU A 48 5.28 2.16 28.71
N LYS A 49 6.30 2.73 29.37
CA LYS A 49 7.70 2.24 29.32
C LYS A 49 7.87 0.76 29.69
N ASP A 50 6.98 0.20 30.47
CA ASP A 50 7.01 -1.21 30.88
C ASP A 50 6.50 -2.19 29.80
N ASP A 51 5.83 -1.72 28.78
CA ASP A 51 5.35 -2.51 27.63
C ASP A 51 6.38 -2.68 26.49
N VAL A 52 7.61 -2.18 26.69
CA VAL A 52 8.72 -2.25 25.72
C VAL A 52 9.08 -3.70 25.34
N LYS A 53 8.72 -4.69 26.15
CA LYS A 53 8.89 -6.13 25.83
C LYS A 53 8.02 -6.62 24.68
N ARG A 54 7.03 -5.84 24.25
CA ARG A 54 6.15 -6.14 23.11
C ARG A 54 6.49 -5.27 21.91
N GLN A 55 7.75 -5.28 21.50
CA GLN A 55 8.17 -4.53 20.30
C GLN A 55 7.38 -5.00 19.08
N ARG A 56 6.41 -4.22 18.70
CA ARG A 56 5.69 -4.35 17.43
C ARG A 56 6.14 -3.23 16.52
N LEU A 57 6.41 -3.58 15.27
CA LEU A 57 6.75 -2.59 14.27
C LEU A 57 5.64 -1.52 14.21
N PHE A 58 6.01 -0.26 14.33
CA PHE A 58 5.09 0.89 14.37
C PHE A 58 3.96 0.80 15.41
N GLN A 59 4.10 -0.02 16.46
CA GLN A 59 3.06 -0.22 17.47
C GLN A 59 1.69 -0.64 16.91
N THR A 60 1.67 -1.35 15.80
CA THR A 60 0.44 -1.90 15.22
C THR A 60 -0.28 -2.85 16.18
N PHE A 61 -1.57 -3.07 15.98
CA PHE A 61 -2.38 -3.89 16.87
C PHE A 61 -1.89 -5.33 16.98
N CYS A 62 -2.05 -5.92 18.17
CA CYS A 62 -1.95 -7.36 18.37
C CYS A 62 -3.34 -7.99 18.15
N TYR A 63 -3.52 -8.67 17.04
CA TYR A 63 -4.80 -9.27 16.69
C TYR A 63 -5.06 -10.65 17.34
N SER A 64 -4.15 -11.14 18.17
CA SER A 64 -4.39 -12.26 19.09
C SER A 64 -4.89 -11.81 20.46
N ASN A 65 -4.89 -10.49 20.73
CA ASN A 65 -5.39 -9.90 21.97
C ASN A 65 -6.86 -9.49 21.79
N GLU A 66 -7.76 -10.04 22.61
CA GLU A 66 -9.21 -9.82 22.44
C GLU A 66 -9.63 -8.37 22.70
N ALA A 67 -8.97 -7.67 23.62
CA ALA A 67 -9.24 -6.25 23.86
C ALA A 67 -8.90 -5.40 22.62
N MET A 68 -7.77 -5.67 21.95
CA MET A 68 -7.38 -4.99 20.71
C MET A 68 -8.29 -5.35 19.54
N ARG A 69 -8.76 -6.61 19.45
CA ARG A 69 -9.75 -7.04 18.47
C ARG A 69 -11.07 -6.27 18.63
N THR A 70 -11.57 -6.18 19.86
CA THR A 70 -12.77 -5.42 20.20
C THR A 70 -12.59 -3.93 19.91
N TYR A 71 -11.41 -3.40 20.20
CA TYR A 71 -11.09 -2.00 19.96
C TYR A 71 -11.07 -1.66 18.47
N LEU A 72 -10.49 -2.52 17.62
CA LEU A 72 -10.54 -2.33 16.17
C LEU A 72 -11.98 -2.34 15.64
N LYS A 73 -12.81 -3.28 16.08
CA LYS A 73 -14.23 -3.30 15.68
C LYS A 73 -14.93 -1.98 16.01
N LYS A 74 -14.65 -1.43 17.20
CA LYS A 74 -15.21 -0.13 17.61
C LYS A 74 -14.76 1.00 16.68
N ILE A 75 -13.47 1.05 16.31
CA ILE A 75 -12.93 2.06 15.39
C ILE A 75 -13.61 1.95 14.03
N VAL A 76 -13.68 0.75 13.48
CA VAL A 76 -14.27 0.49 12.16
C VAL A 76 -15.76 0.85 12.13
N THR A 77 -16.51 0.43 13.14
CA THR A 77 -17.95 0.76 13.28
C THR A 77 -18.15 2.27 13.31
N TYR A 78 -17.40 2.96 14.18
CA TYR A 78 -17.45 4.41 14.29
C TYR A 78 -17.18 5.14 12.98
N THR A 79 -16.16 4.69 12.24
CA THR A 79 -15.82 5.31 10.95
C THR A 79 -16.87 5.02 9.89
N ALA A 80 -17.39 3.80 9.84
CA ALA A 80 -18.44 3.40 8.88
C ALA A 80 -19.79 4.11 9.11
N GLU A 81 -20.10 4.48 10.36
CA GLU A 81 -21.28 5.32 10.66
C GLU A 81 -21.16 6.76 10.15
N LEU A 82 -19.93 7.22 9.91
CA LEU A 82 -19.64 8.60 9.49
C LEU A 82 -19.35 8.75 8.00
N PHE A 83 -18.94 7.67 7.32
CA PHE A 83 -18.47 7.72 5.94
C PHE A 83 -18.98 6.57 5.08
N ASP A 84 -19.30 6.85 3.81
CA ASP A 84 -19.67 5.85 2.81
C ASP A 84 -18.45 5.23 2.12
N ALA A 85 -17.27 5.78 2.32
CA ALA A 85 -15.99 5.21 1.88
C ALA A 85 -14.95 5.35 2.99
N ILE A 86 -14.20 4.29 3.23
CA ILE A 86 -13.10 4.26 4.22
C ILE A 86 -11.86 3.64 3.62
N ILE A 87 -10.70 4.15 4.06
CA ILE A 87 -9.40 3.56 3.78
C ILE A 87 -8.73 3.11 5.09
N LEU A 88 -8.18 1.90 5.06
CA LEU A 88 -7.23 1.44 6.06
C LEU A 88 -5.83 1.83 5.60
N ASP A 89 -5.14 2.63 6.40
CA ASP A 89 -3.76 3.00 6.14
C ASP A 89 -2.83 1.77 6.19
N ASP A 90 -1.61 1.87 5.68
CA ASP A 90 -0.62 0.80 5.57
C ASP A 90 -0.08 0.25 6.91
N PHE A 91 -0.72 0.62 8.00
CA PHE A 91 -0.52 0.01 9.32
C PHE A 91 -1.46 -1.18 9.60
N PHE A 92 -2.25 -1.60 8.61
CA PHE A 92 -3.15 -2.77 8.74
C PHE A 92 -2.39 -4.09 8.57
N PHE A 93 -1.43 -4.31 9.47
CA PHE A 93 -0.60 -5.52 9.52
C PHE A 93 -0.24 -5.88 10.97
N THR A 94 0.50 -6.96 11.19
CA THR A 94 1.01 -7.33 12.52
C THR A 94 2.42 -7.89 12.44
N SER A 95 3.26 -7.47 13.39
CA SER A 95 4.58 -8.05 13.65
C SER A 95 4.67 -8.64 15.08
N CYS A 96 3.54 -8.73 15.78
CA CYS A 96 3.48 -9.12 17.20
C CYS A 96 3.97 -10.56 17.40
N THR A 97 4.78 -10.75 18.45
CA THR A 97 5.33 -12.04 18.87
C THR A 97 5.08 -12.34 20.35
N CYS A 98 4.05 -11.72 20.95
CA CYS A 98 3.69 -11.95 22.36
C CYS A 98 3.22 -13.38 22.63
N ASP A 99 3.06 -13.75 23.90
CA ASP A 99 2.67 -15.10 24.31
C ASP A 99 1.35 -15.57 23.68
N ASP A 100 0.39 -14.67 23.49
CA ASP A 100 -0.87 -14.99 22.81
C ASP A 100 -0.61 -15.36 21.35
N CYS A 101 0.20 -14.57 20.63
CA CYS A 101 0.61 -14.86 19.27
C CYS A 101 1.42 -16.17 19.17
N LEU A 102 2.32 -16.42 20.11
CA LEU A 102 3.10 -17.67 20.16
C LEU A 102 2.21 -18.89 20.33
N ARG A 103 1.24 -18.84 21.27
CA ARG A 103 0.29 -19.93 21.49
C ARG A 103 -0.57 -20.18 20.25
N GLU A 104 -1.11 -19.13 19.67
CA GLU A 104 -2.02 -19.22 18.52
C GLU A 104 -1.30 -19.66 17.24
N ARG A 105 -0.05 -19.22 17.04
CA ARG A 105 0.78 -19.62 15.90
C ARG A 105 1.02 -21.13 15.87
N SER A 106 1.16 -21.74 17.05
CA SER A 106 1.48 -23.18 17.15
C SER A 106 2.72 -23.55 16.29
N ASN A 107 2.58 -24.50 15.38
CA ASN A 107 3.66 -25.00 14.51
C ASN A 107 3.77 -24.25 13.15
N LEU A 108 2.93 -23.24 12.90
CA LEU A 108 3.02 -22.47 11.68
C LEU A 108 4.27 -21.59 11.67
N SER A 109 4.81 -21.29 10.49
CA SER A 109 5.75 -20.19 10.32
C SER A 109 5.07 -18.85 10.65
N TRP A 110 5.85 -17.80 10.93
CA TRP A 110 5.29 -16.47 11.17
C TRP A 110 4.52 -15.93 9.97
N ALA A 111 5.01 -16.18 8.76
CA ALA A 111 4.35 -15.76 7.53
C ALA A 111 2.98 -16.45 7.35
N GLU A 112 2.90 -17.77 7.54
CA GLU A 112 1.63 -18.51 7.47
C GLU A 112 0.64 -18.05 8.53
N PHE A 113 1.11 -17.92 9.78
CA PHE A 113 0.26 -17.46 10.90
C PHE A 113 -0.29 -16.07 10.65
N ARG A 114 0.58 -15.10 10.32
CA ARG A 114 0.18 -13.72 10.10
C ARG A 114 -0.73 -13.55 8.88
N SER A 115 -0.44 -14.28 7.80
CA SER A 115 -1.32 -14.29 6.62
C SER A 115 -2.72 -14.79 6.94
N LYS A 116 -2.86 -15.93 7.64
CA LYS A 116 -4.15 -16.45 8.09
C LYS A 116 -4.86 -15.48 9.05
N LYS A 117 -4.09 -14.92 9.99
CA LYS A 117 -4.60 -13.97 10.98
C LYS A 117 -5.17 -12.73 10.29
N MET A 118 -4.44 -12.12 9.36
CA MET A 118 -4.86 -10.88 8.74
C MET A 118 -6.03 -11.05 7.75
N ILE A 119 -6.23 -12.25 7.18
CA ILE A 119 -7.45 -12.58 6.45
C ILE A 119 -8.65 -12.65 7.40
N ASP A 120 -8.53 -13.34 8.56
CA ASP A 120 -9.57 -13.37 9.59
C ASP A 120 -9.92 -11.96 10.09
N VAL A 121 -8.89 -11.16 10.38
CA VAL A 121 -9.05 -9.78 10.85
C VAL A 121 -9.77 -8.93 9.80
N ALA A 122 -9.36 -9.02 8.54
CA ALA A 122 -10.01 -8.29 7.44
C ALA A 122 -11.51 -8.62 7.37
N GLU A 123 -11.85 -9.89 7.39
CA GLU A 123 -13.25 -10.32 7.29
C GLU A 123 -14.06 -9.97 8.55
N ASN A 124 -13.56 -10.38 9.74
CA ASN A 124 -14.37 -10.41 10.95
C ASN A 124 -14.23 -9.16 11.83
N LEU A 125 -13.15 -8.37 11.67
CA LEU A 125 -12.94 -7.15 12.47
C LEU A 125 -13.08 -5.87 11.65
N VAL A 126 -13.03 -5.97 10.33
CA VAL A 126 -13.15 -4.80 9.43
C VAL A 126 -14.39 -4.88 8.57
N LEU A 127 -14.46 -5.80 7.62
CA LEU A 127 -15.50 -5.81 6.60
C LEU A 127 -16.88 -6.08 7.17
N LYS A 128 -17.04 -7.10 8.00
CA LYS A 128 -18.34 -7.41 8.63
C LYS A 128 -18.84 -6.28 9.54
N PRO A 129 -18.03 -5.74 10.50
CA PRO A 129 -18.48 -4.61 11.31
C PRO A 129 -18.78 -3.35 10.51
N ALA A 130 -17.97 -3.02 9.49
CA ALA A 130 -18.24 -1.89 8.62
C ALA A 130 -19.58 -2.02 7.89
N LYS A 131 -19.85 -3.17 7.27
CA LYS A 131 -21.08 -3.43 6.53
C LYS A 131 -22.31 -3.53 7.45
N LEU A 132 -22.14 -3.95 8.70
CA LEU A 132 -23.22 -3.93 9.71
C LEU A 132 -23.58 -2.50 10.11
N ALA A 133 -22.59 -1.62 10.26
CA ALA A 133 -22.80 -0.21 10.60
C ALA A 133 -23.36 0.59 9.41
N ASN A 134 -22.82 0.35 8.22
CA ASN A 134 -23.26 0.99 6.97
C ASN A 134 -23.20 -0.02 5.82
N PRO A 135 -24.35 -0.59 5.40
CA PRO A 135 -24.38 -1.60 4.34
C PRO A 135 -23.81 -1.14 2.98
N SER A 136 -23.81 0.18 2.72
CA SER A 136 -23.31 0.77 1.48
C SER A 136 -21.81 1.11 1.51
N VAL A 137 -21.16 1.07 2.69
CA VAL A 137 -19.78 1.51 2.83
C VAL A 137 -18.82 0.75 1.90
N LYS A 138 -17.91 1.48 1.27
CA LYS A 138 -16.82 0.92 0.49
C LYS A 138 -15.54 0.95 1.32
N VAL A 139 -14.86 -0.18 1.38
CA VAL A 139 -13.64 -0.33 2.19
C VAL A 139 -12.44 -0.59 1.29
N THR A 140 -11.44 0.26 1.44
CA THR A 140 -10.16 0.19 0.72
C THR A 140 -9.04 -0.24 1.67
N ILE A 141 -8.20 -1.17 1.24
CA ILE A 141 -6.96 -1.53 1.94
C ILE A 141 -5.77 -0.86 1.25
N LYS A 142 -4.90 -0.16 2.01
CA LYS A 142 -3.63 0.36 1.49
C LYS A 142 -2.51 -0.63 1.76
N TYR A 143 -1.77 -0.95 0.72
CA TYR A 143 -0.53 -1.72 0.79
C TYR A 143 0.67 -0.78 0.91
N PRO A 144 1.63 -1.05 1.80
CA PRO A 144 2.82 -0.22 1.94
C PRO A 144 3.81 -0.41 0.78
N ASN A 145 4.85 0.41 0.78
CA ASN A 145 5.89 0.43 -0.25
C ASN A 145 6.94 -0.71 -0.13
N TRP A 146 6.81 -1.61 0.84
CA TRP A 146 7.76 -2.71 1.11
C TRP A 146 7.18 -4.09 0.76
N ARG A 147 6.98 -4.31 -0.53
CA ARG A 147 6.38 -5.52 -1.12
C ARG A 147 7.05 -6.82 -0.63
N GLU A 148 8.36 -6.81 -0.47
CA GLU A 148 9.18 -7.98 -0.12
C GLU A 148 8.79 -8.60 1.23
N SER A 149 8.25 -7.80 2.15
CA SER A 149 7.87 -8.22 3.50
C SER A 149 6.37 -8.39 3.71
N TYR A 150 5.55 -8.31 2.67
CA TYR A 150 4.09 -8.43 2.81
C TYR A 150 3.69 -9.73 3.53
N HIS A 151 4.21 -10.86 3.10
CA HIS A 151 3.87 -12.16 3.69
C HIS A 151 4.35 -12.30 5.14
N GLU A 152 5.43 -11.63 5.52
CA GLU A 152 5.94 -11.65 6.90
C GLU A 152 5.11 -10.80 7.86
N THR A 153 4.32 -9.87 7.35
CA THR A 153 3.50 -8.95 8.13
C THR A 153 2.00 -9.21 8.00
N GLY A 154 1.61 -10.16 7.13
CA GLY A 154 0.23 -10.58 6.94
C GLY A 154 -0.52 -9.84 5.86
N TYR A 155 0.15 -9.06 5.01
CA TYR A 155 -0.42 -8.67 3.73
C TYR A 155 -0.45 -9.87 2.78
N VAL A 156 -1.60 -10.12 2.19
CA VAL A 156 -1.83 -11.26 1.30
C VAL A 156 -2.37 -10.78 -0.05
N PRO A 157 -1.50 -10.27 -0.95
CA PRO A 157 -1.93 -9.69 -2.23
C PRO A 157 -2.69 -10.65 -3.13
N LYS A 158 -2.52 -11.95 -2.94
CA LYS A 158 -3.26 -12.99 -3.69
C LYS A 158 -4.73 -13.10 -3.26
N ILE A 159 -5.10 -12.69 -2.04
CA ILE A 159 -6.43 -12.95 -1.46
C ILE A 159 -7.14 -11.64 -1.09
N GLN A 160 -6.50 -10.78 -0.31
CA GLN A 160 -7.12 -9.57 0.23
C GLN A 160 -7.74 -8.65 -0.84
N PRO A 161 -7.15 -8.44 -2.03
CA PRO A 161 -7.77 -7.59 -3.03
C PRO A 161 -9.18 -8.04 -3.45
N SER A 162 -9.49 -9.34 -3.38
CA SER A 162 -10.84 -9.85 -3.66
C SER A 162 -11.83 -9.62 -2.53
N MET A 163 -11.36 -9.36 -1.31
CA MET A 163 -12.19 -9.12 -0.13
C MET A 163 -12.62 -7.66 -0.01
N PHE A 164 -11.75 -6.72 -0.36
CA PHE A 164 -11.99 -5.27 -0.25
C PHE A 164 -12.59 -4.70 -1.54
N ASP A 165 -13.26 -3.56 -1.45
CA ASP A 165 -13.84 -2.89 -2.64
C ASP A 165 -12.76 -2.36 -3.58
N LYS A 166 -11.65 -1.82 -3.04
CA LYS A 166 -10.46 -1.35 -3.75
C LYS A 166 -9.19 -1.65 -2.94
N ILE A 167 -8.06 -1.63 -3.60
CA ILE A 167 -6.75 -1.52 -2.97
C ILE A 167 -6.17 -0.13 -3.22
N TYR A 168 -5.19 0.26 -2.42
CA TYR A 168 -4.41 1.48 -2.56
C TYR A 168 -2.93 1.15 -2.33
N THR A 169 -2.02 1.93 -2.88
CA THR A 169 -0.59 1.59 -2.87
C THR A 169 0.23 2.74 -2.29
N GLY A 170 1.05 2.44 -1.30
CA GLY A 170 2.08 3.35 -0.82
C GLY A 170 3.20 3.48 -1.85
N THR A 171 3.54 4.71 -2.19
CA THR A 171 4.56 5.04 -3.19
C THR A 171 5.66 5.94 -2.64
N GLU A 172 5.81 5.94 -1.32
CA GLU A 172 6.75 6.76 -0.57
C GLU A 172 8.18 6.22 -0.74
N THR A 173 8.97 6.76 -1.64
CA THR A 173 10.41 6.45 -1.77
C THR A 173 11.29 7.45 -1.04
N ARG A 174 10.80 8.68 -0.85
CA ARG A 174 11.47 9.71 -0.05
C ARG A 174 12.89 10.00 -0.53
N ASN A 175 13.80 10.42 0.35
CA ASN A 175 15.22 10.51 0.04
C ASN A 175 15.89 9.18 0.33
N THR A 176 16.25 8.42 -0.69
CA THR A 176 16.85 7.09 -0.58
C THR A 176 18.17 7.04 0.19
N ALA A 177 18.90 8.14 0.23
CA ALA A 177 20.18 8.21 0.94
C ALA A 177 20.04 8.45 2.45
N HIS A 178 18.87 8.97 2.89
CA HIS A 178 18.67 9.44 4.26
C HIS A 178 17.47 8.82 4.97
N THR A 179 16.81 7.84 4.34
CA THR A 179 15.72 7.06 4.96
C THR A 179 16.23 5.68 5.38
N ASP A 180 15.64 5.11 6.40
CA ASP A 180 16.00 3.77 6.88
C ASP A 180 15.67 2.66 5.86
N GLN A 181 14.74 2.92 4.94
CA GLN A 181 14.32 1.95 3.93
C GLN A 181 15.28 1.85 2.74
N HIS A 182 15.99 2.92 2.40
CA HIS A 182 16.92 2.98 1.24
C HIS A 182 16.31 2.50 -0.08
N LEU A 183 15.01 2.77 -0.31
CA LEU A 183 14.30 2.32 -1.49
C LEU A 183 14.79 3.04 -2.75
N PRO A 184 14.90 2.36 -3.89
CA PRO A 184 15.22 3.02 -5.16
C PRO A 184 14.09 3.98 -5.55
N ARG A 185 14.45 5.11 -6.14
CA ARG A 185 13.47 6.16 -6.49
C ARG A 185 12.36 5.67 -7.41
N TYR A 186 12.69 4.79 -8.36
CA TYR A 186 11.74 4.27 -9.35
C TYR A 186 10.67 3.35 -8.75
N LEU A 187 10.84 2.92 -7.50
CA LEU A 187 9.85 2.09 -6.80
C LEU A 187 8.46 2.75 -6.76
N SER A 188 8.37 4.08 -6.69
CA SER A 188 7.07 4.78 -6.75
C SER A 188 6.27 4.44 -8.02
N TYR A 189 6.95 4.11 -9.12
CA TYR A 189 6.34 3.64 -10.35
C TYR A 189 6.10 2.12 -10.32
N SER A 190 7.15 1.34 -10.04
CA SER A 190 7.13 -0.11 -10.17
C SER A 190 6.12 -0.78 -9.24
N ILE A 191 6.03 -0.33 -7.98
CA ILE A 191 5.07 -0.89 -7.02
C ILE A 191 3.62 -0.61 -7.43
N MET A 192 3.35 0.56 -8.00
CA MET A 192 2.03 0.86 -8.56
C MET A 192 1.68 -0.09 -9.70
N ARG A 193 2.63 -0.34 -10.61
CA ARG A 193 2.43 -1.27 -11.73
C ARG A 193 2.25 -2.70 -11.22
N TYR A 194 3.06 -3.14 -10.25
CA TYR A 194 2.88 -4.45 -9.62
C TYR A 194 1.47 -4.61 -9.02
N MET A 195 1.01 -3.63 -8.24
CA MET A 195 -0.29 -3.69 -7.60
C MET A 195 -1.46 -3.56 -8.59
N GLU A 196 -1.25 -2.91 -9.75
CA GLU A 196 -2.23 -2.92 -10.83
C GLU A 196 -2.35 -4.33 -11.45
N HIS A 197 -1.25 -5.06 -11.60
CA HIS A 197 -1.27 -6.46 -12.04
C HIS A 197 -1.83 -7.42 -10.98
N VAL A 198 -1.66 -7.12 -9.70
CA VAL A 198 -2.28 -7.86 -8.58
C VAL A 198 -3.80 -7.72 -8.57
N ALA A 199 -4.32 -6.53 -8.85
CA ALA A 199 -5.76 -6.22 -8.82
C ALA A 199 -6.16 -5.31 -10.00
N PRO A 200 -6.21 -5.83 -11.22
CA PRO A 200 -6.47 -5.05 -12.42
C PRO A 200 -7.75 -4.22 -12.33
N GLY A 201 -7.63 -2.91 -12.57
CA GLY A 201 -8.74 -1.97 -12.51
C GLY A 201 -9.29 -1.69 -11.09
N ARG A 202 -8.69 -2.26 -10.05
CA ARG A 202 -9.09 -2.09 -8.64
C ARG A 202 -8.03 -1.44 -7.77
N ASN A 203 -6.84 -1.15 -8.31
CA ASN A 203 -5.86 -0.31 -7.66
C ASN A 203 -6.33 1.15 -7.76
N GLY A 204 -6.93 1.64 -6.66
CA GLY A 204 -7.58 2.95 -6.60
C GLY A 204 -6.60 4.11 -6.72
N GLY A 205 -5.36 3.95 -6.26
CA GLY A 205 -4.41 5.04 -6.35
C GLY A 205 -3.08 4.83 -5.66
N GLY A 206 -2.23 5.84 -5.80
CA GLY A 206 -0.93 5.93 -5.16
C GLY A 206 -0.91 7.00 -4.08
N TRP A 207 -0.22 6.72 -3.01
CA TRP A 207 -0.11 7.56 -1.83
C TRP A 207 1.36 7.80 -1.50
N PHE A 208 1.79 9.05 -1.51
CA PHE A 208 3.14 9.44 -1.11
C PHE A 208 3.12 10.59 -0.10
N ASP A 209 4.22 10.77 0.61
CA ASP A 209 4.30 11.69 1.74
C ASP A 209 5.50 12.66 1.66
N THR A 210 5.56 13.54 2.63
CA THR A 210 6.55 14.60 2.75
C THR A 210 7.74 14.20 3.63
N TYR A 211 7.68 13.04 4.31
CA TYR A 211 8.69 12.66 5.29
C TYR A 211 10.03 12.38 4.63
N SER A 212 11.10 12.94 5.21
CA SER A 212 12.48 12.75 4.70
C SER A 212 12.62 13.03 3.20
N CYS A 213 11.86 13.98 2.68
CA CYS A 213 11.87 14.40 1.28
C CYS A 213 12.72 15.67 1.05
N TRP A 214 13.89 15.70 1.61
CA TRP A 214 14.86 16.76 1.36
C TRP A 214 16.05 16.22 0.56
N PRO A 215 16.46 16.86 -0.54
CA PRO A 215 15.89 18.07 -1.15
C PRO A 215 14.48 17.85 -1.79
N ILE A 216 13.82 18.93 -2.16
CA ILE A 216 12.44 18.96 -2.64
C ILE A 216 12.18 18.08 -3.88
N ASP A 217 13.20 17.85 -4.70
CA ASP A 217 13.11 16.97 -5.86
C ASP A 217 12.78 15.53 -5.48
N CYS A 218 13.18 15.05 -4.30
CA CYS A 218 12.78 13.74 -3.80
C CYS A 218 11.25 13.65 -3.61
N TYR A 219 10.63 14.71 -3.09
CA TYR A 219 9.18 14.77 -2.96
C TYR A 219 8.47 14.82 -4.32
N LEU A 220 8.93 15.69 -5.20
CA LEU A 220 8.33 15.86 -6.51
C LEU A 220 8.49 14.62 -7.39
N GLU A 221 9.59 13.90 -7.29
CA GLU A 221 9.85 12.68 -8.05
C GLU A 221 8.88 11.56 -7.69
N GLN A 222 8.55 11.36 -6.40
CA GLN A 222 7.50 10.43 -5.99
C GLN A 222 6.18 10.72 -6.73
N GLY A 223 5.78 11.99 -6.78
CA GLY A 223 4.58 12.43 -7.48
C GLY A 223 4.64 12.16 -8.98
N TYR A 224 5.78 12.42 -9.64
CA TYR A 224 5.98 12.12 -11.05
C TYR A 224 5.83 10.64 -11.36
N LEU A 225 6.57 9.81 -10.63
CA LEU A 225 6.61 8.37 -10.87
C LEU A 225 5.27 7.71 -10.55
N THR A 226 4.62 8.14 -9.46
CA THR A 226 3.26 7.69 -9.13
C THR A 226 2.28 8.06 -10.26
N ALA A 227 2.29 9.30 -10.74
CA ALA A 227 1.37 9.75 -11.79
C ALA A 227 1.61 9.05 -13.13
N LEU A 228 2.87 8.83 -13.52
CA LEU A 228 3.23 8.14 -14.77
C LEU A 228 2.83 6.66 -14.76
N SER A 229 2.63 6.05 -13.60
CA SER A 229 2.07 4.69 -13.49
C SER A 229 0.58 4.60 -13.85
N ARG A 230 -0.08 5.75 -14.11
CA ARG A 230 -1.49 5.88 -14.50
C ARG A 230 -2.50 5.42 -13.43
N PRO A 231 -2.37 5.88 -12.16
CA PRO A 231 -3.34 5.57 -11.12
C PRO A 231 -4.71 6.22 -11.38
N GLN A 232 -5.75 5.73 -10.71
CA GLN A 232 -7.07 6.38 -10.70
C GLN A 232 -7.05 7.67 -9.86
N GLU A 233 -6.34 7.66 -8.72
CA GLU A 233 -6.20 8.77 -7.78
C GLU A 233 -4.73 8.94 -7.37
N ILE A 234 -4.37 10.15 -6.94
CA ILE A 234 -3.11 10.44 -6.26
C ILE A 234 -3.45 11.06 -4.92
N THR A 235 -2.94 10.47 -3.84
CA THR A 235 -3.13 10.99 -2.49
C THR A 235 -1.84 11.56 -1.93
N LEU A 236 -1.95 12.77 -1.41
CA LEU A 236 -0.86 13.52 -0.81
C LEU A 236 -0.99 13.48 0.71
N PHE A 237 -0.08 12.86 1.38
CA PHE A 237 0.00 12.85 2.83
C PHE A 237 1.16 13.75 3.27
N GLN A 238 1.01 14.67 4.18
CA GLN A 238 -0.19 15.13 4.83
C GLN A 238 -0.38 16.63 4.63
N TRP A 239 -1.62 17.09 4.80
CA TRP A 239 -2.00 18.47 4.55
C TRP A 239 -1.17 19.52 5.31
N GLY A 240 -0.95 19.31 6.62
CA GLY A 240 -0.17 20.23 7.44
C GLY A 240 1.24 20.45 6.89
N ASP A 241 1.95 19.37 6.62
CA ASP A 241 3.33 19.42 6.11
C ASP A 241 3.44 20.06 4.74
N LEU A 242 2.43 19.92 3.88
CA LEU A 242 2.42 20.59 2.58
C LEU A 242 2.48 22.13 2.74
N PHE A 243 1.80 22.66 3.74
CA PHE A 243 1.84 24.08 4.06
C PHE A 243 3.13 24.50 4.76
N GLU A 244 3.50 23.77 5.81
CA GLU A 244 4.67 24.10 6.64
C GLU A 244 5.98 24.02 5.83
N ASN A 245 6.09 23.03 4.94
CA ASN A 245 7.25 22.85 4.07
C ASN A 245 7.15 23.61 2.74
N ARG A 246 6.12 24.43 2.53
CA ARG A 246 5.91 25.25 1.31
C ARG A 246 5.83 24.43 0.03
N LEU A 247 5.31 23.21 0.09
CA LEU A 247 5.26 22.27 -1.02
C LEU A 247 4.07 22.51 -1.96
N VAL A 248 3.06 23.26 -1.55
CA VAL A 248 1.82 23.48 -2.33
C VAL A 248 2.12 24.07 -3.71
N THR A 249 2.95 25.10 -3.80
CA THR A 249 3.26 25.77 -5.07
C THR A 249 4.04 24.85 -6.04
N PRO A 250 5.19 24.27 -5.66
CA PRO A 250 5.93 23.40 -6.57
C PRO A 250 5.12 22.15 -6.97
N LEU A 251 4.32 21.61 -6.06
CA LEU A 251 3.41 20.51 -6.37
C LEU A 251 2.35 20.92 -7.39
N GLY A 252 1.73 22.08 -7.23
CA GLY A 252 0.73 22.59 -8.18
C GLY A 252 1.30 22.79 -9.58
N MET A 253 2.54 23.29 -9.68
CA MET A 253 3.26 23.41 -10.96
C MET A 253 3.53 22.03 -11.57
N GLN A 254 3.90 21.06 -10.76
CA GLN A 254 4.14 19.69 -11.18
C GLN A 254 2.86 19.04 -11.72
N LEU A 255 1.76 19.08 -10.94
CA LEU A 255 0.49 18.47 -11.33
C LEU A 255 -0.06 19.10 -12.63
N SER A 256 0.04 20.42 -12.80
CA SER A 256 -0.33 21.08 -14.05
C SER A 256 0.50 20.64 -15.26
N LYS A 257 1.79 20.29 -15.05
CA LYS A 257 2.65 19.75 -16.11
C LYS A 257 2.29 18.31 -16.40
N LEU A 258 2.06 17.50 -15.36
CA LEU A 258 1.68 16.09 -15.48
C LEU A 258 0.35 15.92 -16.19
N ASP A 259 -0.65 16.74 -15.89
CA ASP A 259 -1.96 16.70 -16.57
C ASP A 259 -1.81 16.81 -18.10
N ARG A 260 -0.96 17.72 -18.56
CA ARG A 260 -0.67 17.86 -19.99
C ARG A 260 0.06 16.67 -20.59
N ILE A 261 1.00 16.06 -19.85
CA ILE A 261 1.78 14.91 -20.30
C ILE A 261 0.90 13.66 -20.33
N LEU A 262 0.13 13.42 -19.28
CA LEU A 262 -0.69 12.22 -19.13
C LEU A 262 -1.79 12.12 -20.20
N ASN A 263 -2.24 13.26 -20.74
CA ASN A 263 -3.17 13.28 -21.88
C ASN A 263 -2.54 12.83 -23.21
N GLN A 264 -1.20 12.73 -23.28
CA GLN A 264 -0.47 12.38 -24.51
C GLN A 264 0.18 10.99 -24.43
N VAL A 265 0.26 10.38 -23.25
CA VAL A 265 0.85 9.05 -23.07
C VAL A 265 -0.22 7.98 -22.95
N GLY A 266 0.08 6.81 -23.49
CA GLY A 266 -0.80 5.64 -23.45
C GLY A 266 -0.74 4.87 -22.13
N THR A 267 -1.20 3.63 -22.18
CA THR A 267 -1.07 2.68 -21.08
C THR A 267 0.40 2.32 -20.89
N PRO A 268 0.90 2.24 -19.64
CA PRO A 268 2.22 1.73 -19.38
C PRO A 268 2.45 0.35 -19.99
N CYS A 269 3.65 0.12 -20.49
CA CYS A 269 4.04 -1.15 -21.09
C CYS A 269 5.54 -1.37 -20.92
N GLY A 270 5.98 -2.63 -21.00
CA GLY A 270 7.39 -2.98 -20.87
C GLY A 270 7.60 -4.48 -20.84
N THR A 271 8.85 -4.89 -20.72
CA THR A 271 9.19 -6.31 -20.55
C THR A 271 8.73 -6.79 -19.17
N PRO A 272 7.97 -7.88 -19.07
CA PRO A 272 7.56 -8.43 -17.78
C PRO A 272 8.76 -8.78 -16.89
N VAL A 273 8.73 -8.34 -15.65
CA VAL A 273 9.61 -8.79 -14.57
C VAL A 273 8.77 -9.68 -13.65
N TYR A 274 9.08 -10.96 -13.61
CA TYR A 274 8.31 -11.91 -12.82
C TYR A 274 8.68 -11.85 -11.35
N LEU A 275 7.75 -11.36 -10.55
CA LEU A 275 7.88 -11.19 -9.10
C LEU A 275 6.74 -11.95 -8.40
N PRO A 276 6.85 -13.26 -8.18
CA PRO A 276 5.78 -14.06 -7.58
C PRO A 276 5.38 -13.56 -6.20
N TYR A 277 4.15 -13.85 -5.80
CA TYR A 277 3.67 -13.54 -4.46
C TYR A 277 4.59 -14.14 -3.39
N ALA A 278 4.77 -13.41 -2.30
CA ALA A 278 5.65 -13.79 -1.20
C ALA A 278 7.14 -13.93 -1.59
N SER A 279 7.57 -13.28 -2.65
CA SER A 279 8.97 -13.20 -3.02
C SER A 279 9.67 -12.06 -2.28
N ASP A 280 10.90 -12.31 -1.90
CA ASP A 280 11.79 -11.41 -1.15
C ASP A 280 13.23 -11.49 -1.67
N GLY A 281 14.10 -10.63 -1.15
CA GLY A 281 15.53 -10.80 -1.20
C GLY A 281 16.23 -10.29 -2.46
N GLU A 282 15.60 -9.41 -3.22
CA GLU A 282 16.24 -8.76 -4.37
C GLU A 282 16.52 -7.29 -4.14
N ASN A 283 17.51 -6.78 -4.85
CA ASN A 283 17.92 -5.38 -4.78
C ASN A 283 17.18 -4.49 -5.80
N HIS A 284 15.91 -4.77 -6.08
CA HIS A 284 15.07 -3.95 -6.97
C HIS A 284 15.68 -3.69 -8.35
N ILE A 285 16.21 -4.72 -9.01
CA ILE A 285 16.87 -4.55 -10.30
C ILE A 285 15.96 -3.93 -11.36
N GLU A 286 14.66 -4.25 -11.31
CA GLU A 286 13.63 -3.66 -12.15
C GLU A 286 13.57 -2.13 -12.03
N ASP A 287 13.72 -1.61 -10.82
CA ASP A 287 13.71 -0.17 -10.58
C ASP A 287 14.97 0.50 -11.15
N HIS A 288 16.10 -0.17 -11.07
CA HIS A 288 17.34 0.30 -11.72
C HIS A 288 17.23 0.28 -13.25
N LEU A 289 16.58 -0.74 -13.83
CA LEU A 289 16.28 -0.76 -15.27
C LEU A 289 15.42 0.45 -15.66
N GLY A 290 14.36 0.74 -14.89
CA GLY A 290 13.52 1.92 -15.10
C GLY A 290 14.28 3.23 -15.00
N MET A 291 15.19 3.37 -14.05
CA MET A 291 16.07 4.56 -13.94
C MET A 291 16.98 4.74 -15.16
N HIS A 292 17.31 3.68 -15.87
CA HIS A 292 18.04 3.71 -17.15
C HIS A 292 17.13 3.85 -18.38
N GLY A 293 15.85 4.03 -18.21
CA GLY A 293 14.88 4.18 -19.30
C GLY A 293 14.53 2.87 -20.02
N ILE A 294 14.79 1.73 -19.40
CA ILE A 294 14.39 0.42 -19.92
C ILE A 294 12.97 0.13 -19.45
N PRO A 295 11.98 0.04 -20.36
CA PRO A 295 10.60 -0.18 -19.96
C PRO A 295 10.38 -1.59 -19.45
N PHE A 296 9.70 -1.71 -18.30
CA PHE A 296 9.39 -2.97 -17.64
C PHE A 296 8.00 -2.94 -16.99
N GLU A 297 7.43 -4.14 -16.78
CA GLU A 297 6.16 -4.34 -16.09
C GLU A 297 6.33 -5.45 -15.02
N PRO A 298 6.32 -5.13 -13.73
CA PRO A 298 6.41 -6.14 -12.68
C PRO A 298 5.08 -6.89 -12.56
N VAL A 299 5.13 -8.22 -12.61
CA VAL A 299 3.94 -9.08 -12.64
C VAL A 299 4.01 -10.19 -11.60
N PRO A 300 2.90 -10.47 -10.85
CA PRO A 300 2.86 -11.52 -9.84
C PRO A 300 2.66 -12.93 -10.41
N ASP A 301 2.11 -13.02 -11.62
CA ASP A 301 1.87 -14.28 -12.32
C ASP A 301 2.85 -14.45 -13.49
N PHE A 302 3.31 -15.70 -13.74
CA PHE A 302 4.28 -15.96 -14.79
C PHE A 302 3.70 -15.59 -16.17
N PRO A 303 4.38 -14.74 -16.95
CA PRO A 303 3.84 -14.16 -18.19
C PRO A 303 3.98 -15.12 -19.39
N THR A 304 3.16 -16.15 -19.45
CA THR A 304 3.24 -17.24 -20.46
C THR A 304 3.13 -16.78 -21.91
N ASN A 305 2.50 -15.63 -22.16
CA ASN A 305 2.23 -15.12 -23.52
C ASN A 305 3.19 -13.98 -23.93
N ALA A 306 4.17 -13.65 -23.12
CA ALA A 306 5.16 -12.62 -23.44
C ALA A 306 6.23 -13.17 -24.38
N GLU A 307 6.87 -12.30 -25.16
CA GLU A 307 8.05 -12.67 -25.95
C GLU A 307 9.31 -12.75 -25.08
N ASN A 308 9.41 -11.87 -24.11
CA ASN A 308 10.57 -11.76 -23.23
C ASN A 308 10.11 -11.71 -21.78
N VAL A 309 10.94 -12.21 -20.86
CA VAL A 309 10.72 -12.10 -19.41
C VAL A 309 12.04 -11.86 -18.69
N PHE A 310 12.04 -10.97 -17.70
CA PHE A 310 13.11 -10.87 -16.72
C PHE A 310 12.80 -11.77 -15.53
N LEU A 311 13.78 -12.60 -15.16
CA LEU A 311 13.73 -13.49 -14.01
C LEU A 311 14.86 -13.12 -13.07
N THR A 312 14.49 -12.66 -11.90
CA THR A 312 15.40 -12.37 -10.81
C THR A 312 15.40 -13.53 -9.81
N GLN A 313 16.19 -13.44 -8.76
CA GLN A 313 16.19 -14.43 -7.67
C GLN A 313 14.78 -14.62 -7.07
N ALA A 314 13.94 -13.58 -7.11
CA ALA A 314 12.55 -13.64 -6.66
C ALA A 314 11.76 -14.78 -7.33
N ALA A 315 12.05 -15.09 -8.60
CA ALA A 315 11.38 -16.16 -9.34
C ALA A 315 11.57 -17.53 -8.71
N LEU A 316 12.64 -17.76 -7.93
CA LEU A 316 12.91 -19.03 -7.24
C LEU A 316 11.92 -19.34 -6.10
N LYS A 317 11.10 -18.36 -5.69
CA LYS A 317 10.01 -18.58 -4.74
C LYS A 317 8.80 -19.31 -5.36
N ASP A 318 8.73 -19.35 -6.68
CA ASP A 318 7.75 -20.17 -7.38
C ASP A 318 8.26 -21.61 -7.49
N PRO A 319 7.63 -22.60 -6.84
CA PRO A 319 8.09 -23.99 -6.88
C PRO A 319 8.04 -24.59 -8.29
N ASP A 320 7.21 -24.04 -9.17
CA ASP A 320 7.00 -24.52 -10.54
C ASP A 320 7.83 -23.75 -11.57
N ILE A 321 8.75 -22.87 -11.14
CA ILE A 321 9.47 -21.96 -12.05
C ILE A 321 10.21 -22.69 -13.16
N LEU A 322 10.85 -23.80 -12.87
CA LEU A 322 11.61 -24.56 -13.87
C LEU A 322 10.70 -25.11 -14.97
N GLN A 323 9.56 -25.65 -14.60
CA GLN A 323 8.57 -26.16 -15.55
C GLN A 323 7.99 -25.03 -16.41
N LYS A 324 7.65 -23.90 -15.78
CA LYS A 324 7.12 -22.71 -16.47
C LYS A 324 8.14 -22.13 -17.44
N LEU A 325 9.40 -22.02 -17.01
CA LEU A 325 10.48 -21.51 -17.83
C LEU A 325 10.78 -22.44 -19.02
N GLU A 326 10.84 -23.75 -18.80
CA GLU A 326 11.05 -24.72 -19.88
C GLU A 326 9.94 -24.63 -20.94
N ALA A 327 8.69 -24.58 -20.52
CA ALA A 327 7.56 -24.42 -21.43
C ALA A 327 7.63 -23.08 -22.20
N PHE A 328 7.98 -22.00 -21.54
CA PHE A 328 8.13 -20.68 -22.14
C PHE A 328 9.21 -20.67 -23.22
N LEU A 329 10.40 -21.21 -22.92
CA LEU A 329 11.51 -21.29 -23.87
C LEU A 329 11.20 -22.20 -25.06
N ARG A 330 10.53 -23.34 -24.83
CA ARG A 330 10.07 -24.23 -25.93
C ARG A 330 9.07 -23.57 -26.87
N ASN A 331 8.29 -22.63 -26.36
CA ASN A 331 7.36 -21.84 -27.16
C ASN A 331 8.00 -20.61 -27.84
N GLY A 332 9.33 -20.51 -27.82
CA GLY A 332 10.09 -19.44 -28.47
C GLY A 332 10.28 -18.17 -27.65
N GLY A 333 9.90 -18.16 -26.38
CA GLY A 333 10.15 -17.04 -25.48
C GLY A 333 11.63 -16.88 -25.14
N THR A 334 12.01 -15.68 -24.73
CA THR A 334 13.39 -15.34 -24.28
C THR A 334 13.36 -14.94 -22.80
N ALA A 335 14.19 -15.59 -21.99
CA ALA A 335 14.36 -15.23 -20.59
C ALA A 335 15.71 -14.54 -20.35
N VAL A 336 15.67 -13.38 -19.70
CA VAL A 336 16.84 -12.71 -19.16
C VAL A 336 16.90 -13.04 -17.65
N VAL A 337 17.96 -13.68 -17.24
CA VAL A 337 18.10 -14.21 -15.87
C VAL A 337 19.25 -13.49 -15.16
N THR A 338 19.02 -13.03 -13.94
CA THR A 338 20.11 -12.54 -13.08
C THR A 338 20.89 -13.70 -12.49
N THR A 339 22.18 -13.53 -12.24
CA THR A 339 23.09 -14.57 -11.70
C THR A 339 23.33 -14.36 -10.22
#